data_6a0b308005ae0fa90f91de396c2cc2c1
#
_entry.id   6a0b308005ae0fa90f91de396c2cc2c1
#
_cell.length_a   1.000
_cell.length_b   1.000
_cell.length_c   1.000
_cell.angle_alpha   90.00
_cell.angle_beta   90.00
_cell.angle_gamma   90.00
#
_symmetry.space_group_name_H-M   'P 1'
#
loop_
_entity.id
_entity.type
_entity.pdbx_description
1 polymer ?
#
loop_
_entity_poly.entity_id
_entity_poly.type
_entity_poly.pdbx_seq_one_letter_code
_entity_poly.pdbx_strand_id
1 'polypeptide(L)'
;SAASDVYKRQACLAGGEDCEGPDLILLPEVPFDQDKFLARVDELQRVKSNVIIAASEGVKTADGTYLCDLVSTAGQLDAFGHKAILSGTSRYLSELIHDKLQCKSRAIEFSTLQRCASHLASRTDVNEAYAVGGAAAAAAFAGESGRMIALKRVSNYPYQCITESVDVQQVANLEKKVPLEWITPDGMQVTEAFEEYARPLILDEVTPVYVNGTPRHIRL
;
A
#
# COMPACT_ATOMS: atom_id res chain seq x y z
N SER A 1 -1.78 -7.17 -5.30
CA SER A 1 -1.92 -8.05 -4.12
C SER A 1 -2.12 -7.21 -2.87
N ALA A 2 -2.85 -7.72 -1.88
CA ALA A 2 -3.14 -7.01 -0.63
C ALA A 2 -1.89 -6.40 0.05
N ALA A 3 -0.72 -7.02 -0.08
CA ALA A 3 0.52 -6.52 0.47
C ALA A 3 0.99 -5.18 -0.14
N SER A 4 0.82 -4.98 -1.46
CA SER A 4 1.23 -3.72 -2.11
C SER A 4 0.35 -2.54 -1.71
N ASP A 5 -0.91 -2.79 -1.38
CA ASP A 5 -1.83 -1.74 -0.94
C ASP A 5 -1.58 -1.31 0.51
N VAL A 6 -1.08 -2.21 1.36
CA VAL A 6 -0.72 -1.89 2.75
C VAL A 6 0.43 -0.88 2.80
N TYR A 7 1.51 -1.06 2.01
CA TYR A 7 2.65 -0.14 2.02
C TYR A 7 2.30 1.27 1.54
N LYS A 8 1.41 1.40 0.57
CA LYS A 8 0.96 2.70 0.08
C LYS A 8 0.09 3.43 1.09
N ARG A 9 -0.71 2.68 1.84
CA ARG A 9 -1.54 3.21 2.92
C ARG A 9 -0.70 3.68 4.11
N GLN A 10 0.42 3.02 4.39
CA GLN A 10 1.36 3.42 5.44
C GLN A 10 2.18 4.67 5.10
N ALA A 11 2.08 5.19 3.87
CA ALA A 11 2.76 6.42 3.47
C ALA A 11 2.39 7.62 4.37
N CYS A 12 1.17 7.65 4.96
CA CYS A 12 0.77 8.66 5.92
C CYS A 12 1.68 8.71 7.16
N LEU A 13 2.27 7.57 7.54
CA LEU A 13 3.17 7.46 8.69
C LEU A 13 4.60 7.91 8.39
N ALA A 14 4.91 8.30 7.16
CA ALA A 14 6.21 8.83 6.78
C ALA A 14 6.45 10.25 7.33
N GLY A 15 5.40 10.96 7.72
CA GLY A 15 5.49 12.24 8.40
C GLY A 15 5.91 12.08 9.86
N GLY A 16 6.76 12.98 10.35
CA GLY A 16 7.24 13.03 11.73
C GLY A 16 7.76 14.43 12.09
N GLU A 17 8.40 14.55 13.26
CA GLU A 17 8.94 15.82 13.71
C GLU A 17 10.01 16.40 12.76
N ASP A 18 10.78 15.52 12.10
CA ASP A 18 11.93 15.88 11.27
C ASP A 18 11.64 15.78 9.75
N CYS A 19 10.49 15.27 9.34
CA CYS A 19 10.17 15.12 7.92
C CYS A 19 8.68 15.29 7.64
N GLU A 20 8.38 15.86 6.48
CA GLU A 20 7.02 15.94 5.95
C GLU A 20 6.67 14.63 5.26
N GLY A 21 5.48 14.09 5.56
CA GLY A 21 4.90 12.98 4.82
C GLY A 21 4.36 13.41 3.46
N PRO A 22 3.68 12.50 2.72
CA PRO A 22 2.99 12.85 1.49
C PRO A 22 1.93 13.93 1.72
N ASP A 23 1.89 14.89 0.83
CA ASP A 23 0.88 15.96 0.82
C ASP A 23 -0.48 15.45 0.38
N LEU A 24 -0.49 14.47 -0.54
CA LEU A 24 -1.69 13.80 -1.01
C LEU A 24 -1.52 12.29 -0.98
N ILE A 25 -2.58 11.58 -0.57
CA ILE A 25 -2.66 10.12 -0.57
C ILE A 25 -3.93 9.71 -1.31
N LEU A 26 -3.75 9.11 -2.49
CA LEU A 26 -4.85 8.67 -3.34
C LEU A 26 -5.10 7.17 -3.15
N LEU A 27 -6.27 6.83 -2.63
CA LEU A 27 -6.70 5.47 -2.35
C LEU A 27 -7.73 4.97 -3.36
N PRO A 28 -7.79 3.65 -3.64
CA PRO A 28 -8.70 3.08 -4.63
C PRO A 28 -10.17 3.11 -4.20
N GLU A 29 -10.44 3.36 -2.92
CA GLU A 29 -11.77 3.41 -2.34
C GLU A 29 -12.54 4.68 -2.73
N VAL A 30 -11.83 5.73 -3.15
CA VAL A 30 -12.43 6.99 -3.58
C VAL A 30 -12.19 7.17 -5.08
N PRO A 31 -13.23 7.44 -5.88
CA PRO A 31 -13.07 7.77 -7.29
C PRO A 31 -12.19 9.00 -7.48
N PHE A 32 -11.26 8.91 -8.43
CA PHE A 32 -10.38 10.02 -8.78
C PHE A 32 -11.14 11.13 -9.48
N ASP A 33 -11.06 12.33 -8.93
CA ASP A 33 -11.59 13.57 -9.51
C ASP A 33 -10.41 14.44 -9.98
N GLN A 34 -10.25 14.52 -11.30
CA GLN A 34 -9.12 15.20 -11.91
C GLN A 34 -9.07 16.70 -11.58
N ASP A 35 -10.22 17.37 -11.60
CA ASP A 35 -10.28 18.82 -11.41
C ASP A 35 -9.97 19.19 -9.96
N LYS A 36 -10.53 18.45 -9.01
CA LYS A 36 -10.21 18.62 -7.58
C LYS A 36 -8.73 18.32 -7.31
N PHE A 37 -8.20 17.26 -7.89
CA PHE A 37 -6.79 16.89 -7.75
C PHE A 37 -5.86 18.00 -8.25
N LEU A 38 -6.10 18.51 -9.47
CA LEU A 38 -5.28 19.58 -10.05
C LEU A 38 -5.38 20.88 -9.24
N ALA A 39 -6.58 21.25 -8.79
CA ALA A 39 -6.77 22.41 -7.94
C ALA A 39 -5.97 22.29 -6.64
N ARG A 40 -6.00 21.11 -6.00
CA ARG A 40 -5.26 20.86 -4.77
C ARG A 40 -3.75 20.88 -4.96
N VAL A 41 -3.25 20.32 -6.06
CA VAL A 41 -1.81 20.39 -6.41
C VAL A 41 -1.38 21.83 -6.65
N ASP A 42 -2.17 22.63 -7.38
CA ASP A 42 -1.86 24.05 -7.63
C ASP A 42 -1.82 24.87 -6.32
N GLU A 43 -2.78 24.64 -5.40
CA GLU A 43 -2.75 25.26 -4.08
C GLU A 43 -1.47 24.93 -3.30
N LEU A 44 -1.10 23.65 -3.26
CA LEU A 44 0.10 23.18 -2.54
C LEU A 44 1.38 23.77 -3.12
N GLN A 45 1.50 23.83 -4.44
CA GLN A 45 2.67 24.40 -5.11
C GLN A 45 2.90 25.90 -4.81
N ARG A 46 1.85 26.64 -4.47
CA ARG A 46 1.97 28.06 -4.09
C ARG A 46 2.62 28.27 -2.73
N VAL A 47 2.56 27.25 -1.87
CA VAL A 47 3.05 27.34 -0.48
C VAL A 47 4.24 26.42 -0.20
N LYS A 48 4.48 25.44 -1.06
CA LYS A 48 5.55 24.44 -0.90
C LYS A 48 6.46 24.39 -2.13
N SER A 49 7.74 24.19 -1.90
CA SER A 49 8.73 23.98 -2.97
C SER A 49 8.63 22.61 -3.64
N ASN A 50 8.17 21.62 -2.89
CA ASN A 50 7.98 20.25 -3.36
C ASN A 50 6.63 19.72 -2.88
N VAL A 51 5.91 19.03 -3.76
CA VAL A 51 4.65 18.35 -3.44
C VAL A 51 4.87 16.86 -3.64
N ILE A 52 4.60 16.07 -2.61
CA ILE A 52 4.75 14.61 -2.61
C ILE A 52 3.37 13.96 -2.65
N ILE A 53 3.14 13.14 -3.65
CA ILE A 53 1.87 12.46 -3.87
C ILE A 53 2.10 10.95 -3.80
N ALA A 54 1.46 10.27 -2.86
CA ALA A 54 1.42 8.83 -2.77
C ALA A 54 0.11 8.33 -3.41
N ALA A 55 0.20 7.54 -4.47
CA ALA A 55 -0.97 7.03 -5.17
C ALA A 55 -0.99 5.51 -5.22
N SER A 56 -2.14 4.92 -4.95
CA SER A 56 -2.35 3.49 -5.16
C SER A 56 -2.46 3.18 -6.66
N GLU A 57 -1.92 2.03 -7.08
CA GLU A 57 -2.09 1.52 -8.45
C GLU A 57 -3.54 1.21 -8.78
N GLY A 58 -4.36 0.95 -7.75
CA GLY A 58 -5.77 0.63 -7.87
C GLY A 58 -6.71 1.81 -8.01
N VAL A 59 -6.20 3.05 -8.06
CA VAL A 59 -7.04 4.26 -8.21
C VAL A 59 -7.78 4.23 -9.54
N LYS A 60 -9.08 4.56 -9.48
CA LYS A 60 -10.02 4.54 -10.60
C LYS A 60 -10.73 5.88 -10.73
N THR A 61 -11.14 6.17 -11.94
CA THR A 61 -12.12 7.23 -12.24
C THR A 61 -13.53 6.83 -11.79
N ALA A 62 -14.47 7.76 -11.82
CA ALA A 62 -15.86 7.51 -11.40
C ALA A 62 -16.60 6.44 -12.26
N ASP A 63 -16.17 6.24 -13.50
CA ASP A 63 -16.69 5.20 -14.39
C ASP A 63 -16.02 3.82 -14.17
N GLY A 64 -15.07 3.72 -13.23
CA GLY A 64 -14.38 2.49 -12.86
C GLY A 64 -13.13 2.18 -13.68
N THR A 65 -12.69 3.07 -14.57
CA THR A 65 -11.46 2.92 -15.34
C THR A 65 -10.24 3.15 -14.46
N TYR A 66 -9.27 2.24 -14.50
CA TYR A 66 -8.00 2.45 -13.77
C TYR A 66 -7.18 3.58 -14.39
N LEU A 67 -6.55 4.41 -13.57
CA LEU A 67 -5.70 5.50 -14.08
C LEU A 67 -4.52 4.99 -14.92
N CYS A 68 -3.96 3.84 -14.58
CA CYS A 68 -2.90 3.21 -15.36
C CYS A 68 -3.34 2.83 -16.79
N ASP A 69 -4.64 2.60 -17.04
CA ASP A 69 -5.16 2.26 -18.36
C ASP A 69 -5.25 3.46 -19.29
N LEU A 70 -5.30 4.65 -18.73
CA LEU A 70 -5.32 5.88 -19.51
C LEU A 70 -3.98 6.18 -20.19
N VAL A 71 -2.91 5.52 -19.75
CA VAL A 71 -1.54 5.67 -20.32
C VAL A 71 -1.09 4.45 -21.12
N SER A 72 -1.61 3.25 -20.79
CA SER A 72 -1.13 1.99 -21.36
C SER A 72 -2.20 1.29 -22.20
N THR A 73 -1.84 0.94 -23.44
CA THR A 73 -2.70 0.16 -24.34
C THR A 73 -2.61 -1.35 -24.17
N ALA A 74 -1.81 -1.86 -23.22
CA ALA A 74 -1.54 -3.29 -23.08
C ALA A 74 -1.95 -3.82 -21.70
N GLY A 75 -3.23 -4.17 -21.52
CA GLY A 75 -3.72 -4.91 -20.36
C GLY A 75 -3.74 -6.42 -20.65
N GLN A 76 -2.78 -7.20 -20.15
CA GLN A 76 -2.90 -8.66 -20.08
C GLN A 76 -3.64 -9.03 -18.78
N LEU A 77 -4.68 -9.85 -18.92
CA LEU A 77 -5.37 -10.46 -17.78
C LEU A 77 -4.63 -11.72 -17.35
N ASP A 78 -4.56 -11.95 -16.03
CA ASP A 78 -4.08 -13.21 -15.49
C ASP A 78 -5.12 -14.34 -15.67
N ALA A 79 -4.75 -15.57 -15.25
CA ALA A 79 -5.63 -16.73 -15.34
C ALA A 79 -6.94 -16.61 -14.53
N PHE A 80 -7.05 -15.62 -13.66
CA PHE A 80 -8.22 -15.35 -12.81
C PHE A 80 -9.02 -14.12 -13.26
N GLY A 81 -8.67 -13.53 -14.40
CA GLY A 81 -9.34 -12.35 -14.94
C GLY A 81 -8.92 -11.02 -14.31
N HIS A 82 -7.85 -11.01 -13.51
CA HIS A 82 -7.28 -9.79 -12.96
C HIS A 82 -6.20 -9.24 -13.90
N LYS A 83 -6.00 -7.92 -13.90
CA LYS A 83 -4.86 -7.33 -14.60
C LYS A 83 -3.56 -7.84 -13.98
N ALA A 84 -2.75 -8.49 -14.78
CA ALA A 84 -1.49 -9.08 -14.34
C ALA A 84 -0.51 -8.03 -13.79
N ILE A 85 -0.54 -6.81 -14.31
CA ILE A 85 0.33 -5.72 -13.89
C ILE A 85 -0.48 -4.42 -13.90
N LEU A 86 -0.70 -3.83 -12.72
CA LEU A 86 -1.16 -2.46 -12.57
C LEU A 86 0.09 -1.59 -12.43
N SER A 87 0.51 -0.93 -13.51
CA SER A 87 1.61 0.03 -13.51
C SER A 87 1.25 1.21 -14.40
N GLY A 88 1.76 2.40 -14.06
CA GLY A 88 1.51 3.60 -14.85
C GLY A 88 0.66 4.67 -14.17
N THR A 89 0.06 4.41 -13.01
CA THR A 89 -0.71 5.42 -12.27
C THR A 89 0.13 6.65 -11.95
N SER A 90 1.35 6.46 -11.44
CA SER A 90 2.25 7.58 -11.14
C SER A 90 2.66 8.34 -12.41
N ARG A 91 2.83 7.63 -13.52
CA ARG A 91 3.14 8.23 -14.81
C ARG A 91 1.97 9.07 -15.33
N TYR A 92 0.75 8.53 -15.28
CA TYR A 92 -0.45 9.29 -15.65
C TYR A 92 -0.56 10.59 -14.86
N LEU A 93 -0.45 10.53 -13.53
CA LEU A 93 -0.53 11.71 -12.67
C LEU A 93 0.59 12.71 -12.98
N SER A 94 1.81 12.22 -13.24
CA SER A 94 2.94 13.08 -13.60
C SER A 94 2.74 13.79 -14.94
N GLU A 95 2.25 13.08 -15.96
CA GLU A 95 1.93 13.67 -17.28
C GLU A 95 0.77 14.67 -17.15
N LEU A 96 -0.28 14.32 -16.41
CA LEU A 96 -1.43 15.19 -16.15
C LEU A 96 -1.03 16.52 -15.49
N ILE A 97 -0.20 16.45 -14.44
CA ILE A 97 0.32 17.63 -13.73
C ILE A 97 1.18 18.48 -14.68
N HIS A 98 2.07 17.83 -15.44
CA HIS A 98 2.92 18.54 -16.39
C HIS A 98 2.09 19.28 -17.43
N ASP A 99 1.12 18.62 -18.04
CA ASP A 99 0.32 19.17 -19.15
C ASP A 99 -0.62 20.28 -18.70
N LYS A 100 -1.22 20.15 -17.51
CA LYS A 100 -2.22 21.09 -17.02
C LYS A 100 -1.65 22.24 -16.20
N LEU A 101 -0.62 21.99 -15.40
CA LEU A 101 -0.04 22.99 -14.51
C LEU A 101 1.33 23.50 -15.00
N GLN A 102 1.88 22.94 -16.10
CA GLN A 102 3.15 23.32 -16.69
C GLN A 102 4.32 23.27 -15.69
N CYS A 103 4.23 22.40 -14.70
CA CYS A 103 5.25 22.23 -13.68
C CYS A 103 6.03 20.93 -13.87
N LYS A 104 7.26 20.91 -13.37
CA LYS A 104 8.12 19.73 -13.42
C LYS A 104 7.59 18.68 -12.44
N SER A 105 7.24 17.51 -12.94
CA SER A 105 6.87 16.37 -12.13
C SER A 105 7.72 15.14 -12.43
N ARG A 106 7.73 14.19 -11.52
CA ARG A 106 8.47 12.92 -11.65
C ARG A 106 7.61 11.77 -11.12
N ALA A 107 7.43 10.77 -11.96
CA ALA A 107 6.83 9.52 -11.58
C ALA A 107 7.89 8.58 -10.98
N ILE A 108 7.58 7.99 -9.81
CA ILE A 108 8.40 6.97 -9.16
C ILE A 108 7.53 5.75 -8.89
N GLU A 109 7.89 4.63 -9.48
CA GLU A 109 7.23 3.35 -9.25
C GLU A 109 8.21 2.40 -8.57
N PHE A 110 7.91 2.03 -7.33
CA PHE A 110 8.78 1.12 -6.58
C PHE A 110 8.72 -0.32 -7.11
N SER A 111 7.59 -0.74 -7.67
CA SER A 111 7.40 -2.07 -8.24
C SER A 111 7.94 -3.17 -7.29
N THR A 112 8.87 -4.01 -7.77
CA THR A 112 9.48 -5.07 -6.97
C THR A 112 10.48 -4.58 -5.93
N LEU A 113 11.01 -3.35 -6.04
CA LEU A 113 12.00 -2.82 -5.09
C LEU A 113 11.47 -2.77 -3.65
N GLN A 114 10.20 -2.42 -3.46
CA GLN A 114 9.57 -2.42 -2.14
C GLN A 114 9.55 -3.80 -1.48
N ARG A 115 9.54 -4.89 -2.27
CA ARG A 115 9.55 -6.27 -1.77
C ARG A 115 10.96 -6.77 -1.49
N CYS A 116 11.97 -6.09 -1.99
CA CYS A 116 13.38 -6.45 -1.83
C CYS A 116 14.07 -5.64 -0.72
N ALA A 117 13.39 -4.69 -0.11
CA ALA A 117 13.95 -3.77 0.89
C ALA A 117 13.89 -4.37 2.30
N SER A 118 14.53 -5.52 2.53
CA SER A 118 14.53 -6.21 3.83
C SER A 118 15.09 -5.35 4.98
N HIS A 119 15.91 -4.34 4.66
CA HIS A 119 16.46 -3.38 5.63
C HIS A 119 15.42 -2.36 6.13
N LEU A 120 14.25 -2.29 5.50
CA LEU A 120 13.12 -1.45 5.90
C LEU A 120 11.94 -2.26 6.46
N ALA A 121 12.12 -3.58 6.67
CA ALA A 121 11.08 -4.41 7.24
C ALA A 121 10.83 -4.04 8.71
N SER A 122 9.57 -3.98 9.12
CA SER A 122 9.21 -3.86 10.53
C SER A 122 9.28 -5.22 11.22
N ARG A 123 9.59 -5.23 12.51
CA ARG A 123 9.60 -6.47 13.29
C ARG A 123 8.19 -7.03 13.46
N THR A 124 7.19 -6.17 13.56
CA THR A 124 5.78 -6.57 13.62
C THR A 124 5.42 -7.39 12.39
N ASP A 125 5.67 -6.89 11.17
CA ASP A 125 5.37 -7.59 9.93
C ASP A 125 6.12 -8.93 9.82
N VAL A 126 7.41 -8.94 10.19
CA VAL A 126 8.23 -10.17 10.14
C VAL A 126 7.70 -11.22 11.10
N ASN A 127 7.38 -10.83 12.34
CA ASN A 127 6.85 -11.75 13.35
C ASN A 127 5.47 -12.29 12.96
N GLU A 128 4.59 -11.45 12.44
CA GLU A 128 3.25 -11.86 11.98
C GLU A 128 3.35 -12.79 10.77
N ALA A 129 4.20 -12.49 9.79
CA ALA A 129 4.45 -13.37 8.66
C ALA A 129 4.97 -14.74 9.09
N TYR A 130 5.90 -14.76 10.06
CA TYR A 130 6.42 -16.01 10.62
C TYR A 130 5.33 -16.81 11.34
N ALA A 131 4.50 -16.14 12.17
CA ALA A 131 3.40 -16.77 12.88
C ALA A 131 2.36 -17.37 11.93
N VAL A 132 2.00 -16.66 10.87
CA VAL A 132 1.09 -17.16 9.81
C VAL A 132 1.67 -18.39 9.12
N GLY A 133 2.96 -18.35 8.75
CA GLY A 133 3.63 -19.49 8.12
C GLY A 133 3.66 -20.73 9.04
N GLY A 134 4.00 -20.54 10.31
CA GLY A 134 4.00 -21.61 11.30
C GLY A 134 2.62 -22.22 11.51
N ALA A 135 1.59 -21.38 11.65
CA ALA A 135 0.20 -21.84 11.81
C ALA A 135 -0.30 -22.57 10.55
N ALA A 136 0.08 -22.09 9.34
CA ALA A 136 -0.28 -22.76 8.10
C ALA A 136 0.36 -24.16 7.97
N ALA A 137 1.64 -24.29 8.37
CA ALA A 137 2.31 -25.58 8.41
C ALA A 137 1.63 -26.53 9.42
N ALA A 138 1.30 -26.04 10.62
CA ALA A 138 0.61 -26.84 11.64
C ALA A 138 -0.76 -27.33 11.14
N ALA A 139 -1.55 -26.46 10.52
CA ALA A 139 -2.84 -26.80 9.93
C ALA A 139 -2.71 -27.87 8.84
N ALA A 140 -1.71 -27.75 7.97
CA ALA A 140 -1.42 -28.75 6.93
C ALA A 140 -1.03 -30.10 7.53
N PHE A 141 -0.18 -30.14 8.56
CA PHE A 141 0.16 -31.36 9.30
C PHE A 141 -1.04 -31.99 10.00
N ALA A 142 -1.99 -31.17 10.48
CA ALA A 142 -3.24 -31.64 11.05
C ALA A 142 -4.25 -32.15 10.00
N GLY A 143 -3.91 -32.08 8.69
CA GLY A 143 -4.76 -32.53 7.61
C GLY A 143 -5.86 -31.54 7.21
N GLU A 144 -5.80 -30.28 7.67
CA GLU A 144 -6.74 -29.25 7.23
C GLU A 144 -6.52 -28.92 5.74
N SER A 145 -7.63 -28.83 5.00
CA SER A 145 -7.64 -28.48 3.57
C SER A 145 -8.67 -27.40 3.30
N GLY A 146 -8.46 -26.59 2.25
CA GLY A 146 -9.36 -25.50 1.90
C GLY A 146 -9.37 -24.35 2.91
N ARG A 147 -8.32 -24.23 3.72
CA ARG A 147 -8.18 -23.20 4.78
C ARG A 147 -7.09 -22.20 4.43
N MET A 148 -7.29 -20.98 4.87
CA MET A 148 -6.27 -19.92 4.84
C MET A 148 -6.02 -19.44 6.27
N ILE A 149 -4.76 -19.23 6.61
CA ILE A 149 -4.42 -18.61 7.89
C ILE A 149 -4.42 -17.09 7.71
N ALA A 150 -5.29 -16.44 8.45
CA ALA A 150 -5.45 -14.98 8.47
C ALA A 150 -4.91 -14.38 9.76
N LEU A 151 -4.61 -13.09 9.72
CA LEU A 151 -4.27 -12.27 10.88
C LEU A 151 -5.53 -11.62 11.44
N LYS A 152 -5.76 -11.75 12.73
CA LYS A 152 -6.85 -11.11 13.45
C LYS A 152 -6.30 -10.22 14.55
N ARG A 153 -6.46 -8.92 14.38
CA ARG A 153 -6.15 -7.95 15.42
C ARG A 153 -7.18 -8.07 16.55
N VAL A 154 -6.71 -8.26 17.76
CA VAL A 154 -7.56 -8.43 18.96
C VAL A 154 -7.45 -7.25 19.92
N SER A 155 -6.38 -6.45 19.83
CA SER A 155 -6.19 -5.23 20.64
C SER A 155 -5.35 -4.20 19.87
N ASN A 156 -5.62 -2.91 20.09
CA ASN A 156 -4.80 -1.81 19.60
C ASN A 156 -3.76 -1.36 20.65
N TYR A 157 -4.13 -1.39 21.94
CA TYR A 157 -3.27 -0.92 23.04
C TYR A 157 -3.35 -1.88 24.22
N PRO A 158 -2.29 -2.69 24.48
CA PRO A 158 -1.15 -2.92 23.57
C PRO A 158 -1.59 -3.63 22.30
N TYR A 159 -0.86 -3.40 21.21
CA TYR A 159 -1.13 -4.08 19.95
C TYR A 159 -0.99 -5.59 20.10
N GLN A 160 -2.04 -6.31 19.71
CA GLN A 160 -2.05 -7.77 19.72
C GLN A 160 -2.74 -8.30 18.46
N CYS A 161 -2.09 -9.25 17.84
CA CYS A 161 -2.59 -9.96 16.67
C CYS A 161 -2.45 -11.47 16.88
N ILE A 162 -3.45 -12.21 16.47
CA ILE A 162 -3.46 -13.69 16.52
C ILE A 162 -3.68 -14.26 15.13
N THR A 163 -3.29 -15.50 14.92
CA THR A 163 -3.62 -16.25 13.71
C THR A 163 -5.00 -16.90 13.85
N GLU A 164 -5.78 -16.91 12.78
CA GLU A 164 -7.09 -17.51 12.67
C GLU A 164 -7.19 -18.35 11.39
N SER A 165 -7.71 -19.58 11.48
CA SER A 165 -7.98 -20.42 10.31
C SER A 165 -9.36 -20.08 9.75
N VAL A 166 -9.40 -19.65 8.49
CA VAL A 166 -10.64 -19.26 7.79
C VAL A 166 -10.83 -20.13 6.54
N ASP A 167 -12.08 -20.32 6.12
CA ASP A 167 -12.38 -21.00 4.86
C ASP A 167 -11.88 -20.15 3.69
N VAL A 168 -11.09 -20.75 2.79
CA VAL A 168 -10.54 -20.05 1.63
C VAL A 168 -11.62 -19.46 0.72
N GLN A 169 -12.79 -20.08 0.63
CA GLN A 169 -13.88 -19.59 -0.19
C GLN A 169 -14.51 -18.30 0.37
N GLN A 170 -14.37 -18.06 1.68
CA GLN A 170 -14.87 -16.83 2.31
C GLN A 170 -13.96 -15.62 2.09
N VAL A 171 -12.74 -15.85 1.64
CA VAL A 171 -11.72 -14.78 1.50
C VAL A 171 -11.15 -14.70 0.08
N ALA A 172 -11.29 -15.75 -0.71
CA ALA A 172 -10.80 -15.76 -2.08
C ALA A 172 -11.52 -14.69 -2.91
N ASN A 173 -10.75 -13.91 -3.67
CA ASN A 173 -11.24 -12.79 -4.51
C ASN A 173 -11.99 -11.68 -3.75
N LEU A 174 -11.87 -11.64 -2.43
CA LEU A 174 -12.38 -10.54 -1.61
C LEU A 174 -11.23 -9.61 -1.19
N GLU A 175 -11.46 -8.31 -1.31
CA GLU A 175 -10.56 -7.27 -0.83
C GLU A 175 -11.11 -6.63 0.43
N LYS A 176 -10.29 -6.52 1.46
CA LYS A 176 -10.60 -5.71 2.62
C LYS A 176 -10.31 -4.25 2.29
N LYS A 177 -11.37 -3.47 2.13
CA LYS A 177 -11.28 -2.04 1.83
C LYS A 177 -10.97 -1.22 3.07
N VAL A 178 -10.38 -0.03 2.85
CA VAL A 178 -10.28 1.00 3.90
C VAL A 178 -11.68 1.53 4.16
N PRO A 179 -12.14 1.59 5.42
CA PRO A 179 -13.38 2.27 5.78
C PRO A 179 -13.37 3.71 5.29
N LEU A 180 -14.46 4.16 4.68
CA LEU A 180 -14.53 5.52 4.11
C LEU A 180 -14.38 6.61 5.17
N GLU A 181 -14.79 6.36 6.42
CA GLU A 181 -14.60 7.24 7.56
C GLU A 181 -13.12 7.44 7.96
N TRP A 182 -12.22 6.60 7.43
CA TRP A 182 -10.78 6.75 7.62
C TRP A 182 -10.10 7.56 6.50
N ILE A 183 -10.88 8.02 5.54
CA ILE A 183 -10.43 8.86 4.43
C ILE A 183 -11.01 10.26 4.65
N THR A 184 -10.21 11.29 4.40
CA THR A 184 -10.70 12.67 4.52
C THR A 184 -11.83 12.97 3.54
N PRO A 185 -12.71 13.95 3.83
CA PRO A 185 -13.87 14.25 2.96
C PRO A 185 -13.52 14.67 1.54
N ASP A 186 -12.32 15.19 1.32
CA ASP A 186 -11.80 15.53 -0.01
C ASP A 186 -11.29 14.30 -0.79
N GLY A 187 -11.14 13.15 -0.10
CA GLY A 187 -10.67 11.89 -0.69
C GLY A 187 -9.17 11.83 -0.98
N MET A 188 -8.39 12.81 -0.50
CA MET A 188 -6.98 12.96 -0.85
C MET A 188 -6.01 12.83 0.31
N GLN A 189 -6.52 12.45 1.49
CA GLN A 189 -5.73 12.15 2.67
C GLN A 189 -6.44 11.10 3.55
N VAL A 190 -5.76 10.65 4.59
CA VAL A 190 -6.32 9.74 5.59
C VAL A 190 -6.50 10.45 6.93
N THR A 191 -7.39 9.92 7.78
CA THR A 191 -7.65 10.45 9.10
C THR A 191 -6.71 9.85 10.16
N GLU A 192 -6.65 10.49 11.32
CA GLU A 192 -5.90 10.00 12.48
C GLU A 192 -6.29 8.55 12.87
N ALA A 193 -7.55 8.18 12.73
CA ALA A 193 -8.01 6.82 13.00
C ALA A 193 -7.33 5.77 12.10
N PHE A 194 -7.02 6.13 10.85
CA PHE A 194 -6.24 5.26 9.97
C PHE A 194 -4.77 5.20 10.42
N GLU A 195 -4.18 6.32 10.82
CA GLU A 195 -2.79 6.35 11.32
C GLU A 195 -2.64 5.51 12.59
N GLU A 196 -3.58 5.63 13.54
CA GLU A 196 -3.62 4.79 14.73
C GLU A 196 -3.71 3.29 14.39
N TYR A 197 -4.52 2.95 13.38
CA TYR A 197 -4.61 1.57 12.89
C TYR A 197 -3.30 1.09 12.28
N ALA A 198 -2.62 1.92 11.49
CA ALA A 198 -1.44 1.54 10.72
C ALA A 198 -0.14 1.59 11.54
N ARG A 199 -0.03 2.48 12.52
CA ARG A 199 1.19 2.73 13.30
C ARG A 199 1.81 1.49 13.92
N PRO A 200 1.07 0.57 14.57
CA PRO A 200 1.67 -0.65 15.13
C PRO A 200 2.35 -1.55 14.10
N LEU A 201 1.94 -1.46 12.82
CA LEU A 201 2.46 -2.31 11.75
C LEU A 201 3.86 -1.90 11.28
N ILE A 202 4.31 -0.68 11.61
CA ILE A 202 5.66 -0.19 11.26
C ILE A 202 6.60 -0.15 12.46
N LEU A 203 6.17 -0.61 13.63
CA LEU A 203 6.98 -0.57 14.83
C LEU A 203 8.07 -1.64 14.84
N ASP A 204 9.14 -1.33 15.56
CA ASP A 204 10.35 -2.11 15.76
C ASP A 204 11.13 -2.38 14.47
N GLU A 205 12.35 -1.89 14.43
CA GLU A 205 13.23 -2.09 13.29
C GLU A 205 13.81 -3.51 13.28
N VAL A 206 13.96 -4.05 12.08
CA VAL A 206 14.76 -5.25 11.84
C VAL A 206 16.13 -4.82 11.32
N THR A 207 17.16 -5.01 12.12
CA THR A 207 18.53 -4.73 11.71
C THR A 207 19.09 -5.92 10.93
N PRO A 208 19.29 -5.82 9.60
CA PRO A 208 19.91 -6.88 8.83
C PRO A 208 21.36 -7.10 9.24
N VAL A 209 21.81 -8.34 9.19
CA VAL A 209 23.23 -8.66 9.37
C VAL A 209 24.00 -8.31 8.11
N TYR A 210 25.01 -7.45 8.22
CA TYR A 210 25.90 -7.10 7.11
C TYR A 210 27.21 -7.86 7.21
N VAL A 211 27.71 -8.32 6.07
CA VAL A 211 29.05 -8.92 5.92
C VAL A 211 29.73 -8.21 4.76
N ASN A 212 30.87 -7.60 5.03
CA ASN A 212 31.65 -6.83 4.04
C ASN A 212 30.80 -5.76 3.29
N GLY A 213 29.91 -5.09 4.00
CA GLY A 213 29.07 -4.00 3.44
C GLY A 213 27.84 -4.48 2.66
N THR A 214 27.58 -5.78 2.57
CA THR A 214 26.39 -6.33 1.92
C THR A 214 25.48 -7.05 2.92
N PRO A 215 24.14 -6.96 2.78
CA PRO A 215 23.23 -7.73 3.61
C PRO A 215 23.47 -9.23 3.43
N ARG A 216 23.54 -9.96 4.54
CA ARG A 216 23.67 -11.40 4.52
C ARG A 216 22.35 -12.06 4.16
N HIS A 217 22.34 -12.86 3.11
CA HIS A 217 21.20 -13.68 2.72
C HIS A 217 21.41 -15.12 3.16
N ILE A 218 20.33 -15.74 3.66
CA ILE A 218 20.33 -17.20 3.90
C ILE A 218 20.16 -17.89 2.56
N ARG A 219 21.06 -18.81 2.25
CA ARG A 219 20.90 -19.73 1.11
C ARG A 219 20.27 -21.02 1.66
N LEU A 220 19.13 -21.40 1.11
CA LEU A 220 18.49 -22.69 1.37
C LEU A 220 19.18 -23.78 0.55
#